data_feae24018ac6d7b800b0c12c56dc4f96
#
_entry.id   feae24018ac6d7b800b0c12c56dc4f96
#
_cell.length_a   1.000
_cell.length_b   1.000
_cell.length_c   1.000
_cell.angle_alpha   90.00
_cell.angle_beta   90.00
_cell.angle_gamma   90.00
#
_symmetry.space_group_name_H-M   'P 1'
#
loop_
_entity.id
_entity.type
_entity.pdbx_description
1 polymer ?
#
loop_
_entity_poly.entity_id
_entity_poly.type
_entity_poly.pdbx_seq_one_letter_code
_entity_poly.pdbx_strand_id
1 'polypeptide(L)'
;MLFLLLSGAIFGACSSDKDRVPVFVKHVVMPPDSWVFAPGDGVTVSAEGFEADDEIMLEIHWQESAGGFAPEGYAKGVRGIVTVRSATSVTFLAPGHYPASTVRVLLLRRGRMMPLGKIRVADGTPKAEALYGISKSDTDETLIDRIDLSTGGVTRVATLGIGRGIACAVGLPGSGWIYGVCSGSMAGFDLTMNYYDDFGYRNSLLTGHISDSSVGLISRDAGRLTLTTRSATRSPSPVPVSWQVPDEVVQTLAVQPFVRVGSDLLLAQRNADGTCAPLVLRVYGGAGPGEAVGADAMIPFWTVVASADEPDRMVQAGGYAVSAGGKTQLRLFNAAGDGAFGETLAEVPGTALSVTEYAPDKDSLEIYLLCEADGMRRIHVYDALKKTQRTLPGEFGCSEIVMAK
;
A
#
# COMPACT_ATOMS: atom_id res chain seq x y z
N MET A 1 45.18 -56.47 -26.39
CA MET A 1 43.77 -56.59 -26.12
C MET A 1 43.20 -55.17 -26.10
N LEU A 2 42.59 -54.79 -27.22
CA LEU A 2 42.22 -53.42 -27.58
C LEU A 2 40.72 -53.24 -27.31
N PHE A 3 40.33 -52.39 -26.36
CA PHE A 3 38.90 -51.99 -26.13
C PHE A 3 38.64 -50.67 -26.82
N LEU A 4 37.96 -50.71 -27.94
CA LEU A 4 37.39 -49.55 -28.59
C LEU A 4 36.08 -49.18 -27.84
N LEU A 5 36.06 -48.03 -27.19
CA LEU A 5 34.83 -47.39 -26.69
C LEU A 5 34.26 -46.51 -27.81
N LEU A 6 33.18 -46.95 -28.41
CA LEU A 6 32.30 -46.13 -29.24
C LEU A 6 31.47 -45.22 -28.30
N SER A 7 31.83 -43.96 -28.20
CA SER A 7 30.97 -42.93 -27.64
C SER A 7 30.03 -42.43 -28.73
N GLY A 8 28.83 -43.00 -28.78
CA GLY A 8 27.74 -42.45 -29.57
C GLY A 8 27.24 -41.14 -28.95
N ALA A 9 27.61 -40.03 -29.56
CA ALA A 9 27.01 -38.75 -29.26
C ALA A 9 25.55 -38.74 -29.77
N ILE A 10 24.62 -38.97 -28.87
CA ILE A 10 23.20 -38.69 -29.12
C ILE A 10 23.05 -37.15 -29.04
N PHE A 11 23.21 -36.49 -30.17
CA PHE A 11 22.67 -35.14 -30.36
C PHE A 11 21.16 -35.25 -30.37
N GLY A 12 20.55 -35.22 -29.18
CA GLY A 12 19.13 -34.91 -29.04
C GLY A 12 18.92 -33.54 -29.62
N ALA A 13 18.36 -33.48 -30.80
CA ALA A 13 17.80 -32.26 -31.34
C ALA A 13 16.69 -31.78 -30.38
N CYS A 14 17.03 -30.90 -29.43
CA CYS A 14 16.05 -30.09 -28.76
C CYS A 14 15.43 -29.20 -29.84
N SER A 15 14.34 -29.69 -30.43
CA SER A 15 13.54 -28.88 -31.34
C SER A 15 13.08 -27.64 -30.61
N SER A 16 13.39 -26.49 -31.19
CA SER A 16 13.16 -25.16 -30.75
C SER A 16 11.67 -24.74 -30.75
N ASP A 17 10.79 -25.56 -30.20
CA ASP A 17 9.39 -25.18 -29.99
C ASP A 17 9.22 -24.09 -28.89
N LYS A 18 10.31 -23.80 -28.18
CA LYS A 18 10.31 -22.70 -27.17
C LYS A 18 10.32 -21.30 -27.78
N ASP A 19 10.71 -21.19 -29.05
CA ASP A 19 10.85 -19.89 -29.73
C ASP A 19 9.63 -19.49 -30.56
N ARG A 20 8.62 -20.35 -30.68
CA ARG A 20 7.39 -20.00 -31.37
C ARG A 20 6.46 -19.19 -30.43
N VAL A 21 6.16 -17.97 -30.85
CA VAL A 21 5.13 -17.16 -30.17
C VAL A 21 3.81 -17.95 -30.20
N PRO A 22 3.20 -18.23 -29.04
CA PRO A 22 1.95 -18.98 -29.01
C PRO A 22 0.82 -18.17 -29.65
N VAL A 23 -0.08 -18.84 -30.34
CA VAL A 23 -1.32 -18.22 -30.87
C VAL A 23 -2.48 -18.74 -30.04
N PHE A 24 -3.01 -17.88 -29.12
CA PHE A 24 -4.13 -18.24 -28.25
C PHE A 24 -5.46 -17.76 -28.80
N VAL A 25 -5.46 -16.61 -29.46
CA VAL A 25 -6.65 -15.97 -30.05
C VAL A 25 -6.40 -15.62 -31.51
N LYS A 26 -7.47 -15.48 -32.29
CA LYS A 26 -7.42 -15.18 -33.73
C LYS A 26 -8.15 -13.88 -34.02
N HIS A 27 -7.90 -13.29 -35.18
CA HIS A 27 -8.59 -12.08 -35.66
C HIS A 27 -8.57 -10.93 -34.64
N VAL A 28 -7.36 -10.67 -34.09
CA VAL A 28 -7.18 -9.60 -33.08
C VAL A 28 -7.46 -8.24 -33.72
N VAL A 29 -8.39 -7.48 -33.11
CA VAL A 29 -8.70 -6.11 -33.48
C VAL A 29 -8.38 -5.22 -32.28
N MET A 30 -7.38 -4.38 -32.45
CA MET A 30 -6.98 -3.37 -31.49
C MET A 30 -7.74 -2.06 -31.74
N PRO A 31 -7.88 -1.19 -30.73
CA PRO A 31 -8.29 0.19 -30.96
C PRO A 31 -7.39 0.90 -31.99
N PRO A 32 -7.91 1.89 -32.70
CA PRO A 32 -7.13 2.65 -33.68
C PRO A 32 -5.86 3.26 -33.07
N ASP A 33 -4.73 3.22 -33.77
CA ASP A 33 -3.44 3.78 -33.32
C ASP A 33 -3.48 5.30 -33.04
N SER A 34 -4.49 6.00 -33.59
CA SER A 34 -4.71 7.42 -33.35
C SER A 34 -5.33 7.73 -31.99
N TRP A 35 -5.90 6.73 -31.31
CA TRP A 35 -6.53 6.93 -30.02
C TRP A 35 -5.46 7.01 -28.92
N VAL A 36 -5.66 7.96 -28.00
CA VAL A 36 -4.85 8.13 -26.80
C VAL A 36 -5.77 7.96 -25.61
N PHE A 37 -5.52 6.95 -24.81
CA PHE A 37 -6.32 6.62 -23.63
C PHE A 37 -5.81 7.39 -22.42
N ALA A 38 -6.72 8.03 -21.68
CA ALA A 38 -6.40 8.59 -20.38
C ALA A 38 -6.27 7.46 -19.32
N PRO A 39 -5.57 7.68 -18.20
CA PRO A 39 -5.53 6.74 -17.09
C PRO A 39 -6.94 6.32 -16.65
N GLY A 40 -7.18 5.01 -16.58
CA GLY A 40 -8.47 4.45 -16.19
C GLY A 40 -9.51 4.33 -17.31
N ASP A 41 -9.22 4.80 -18.52
CA ASP A 41 -10.11 4.55 -19.66
C ASP A 41 -10.22 3.07 -19.98
N GLY A 42 -11.41 2.61 -20.37
CA GLY A 42 -11.63 1.24 -20.82
C GLY A 42 -11.05 1.00 -22.21
N VAL A 43 -10.08 0.11 -22.31
CA VAL A 43 -9.48 -0.34 -23.57
C VAL A 43 -10.09 -1.68 -23.96
N THR A 44 -10.80 -1.75 -25.08
CA THR A 44 -11.40 -2.99 -25.57
C THR A 44 -10.59 -3.57 -26.71
N VAL A 45 -10.21 -4.83 -26.58
CA VAL A 45 -9.59 -5.64 -27.63
C VAL A 45 -10.59 -6.74 -28.00
N SER A 46 -10.85 -6.88 -29.30
CA SER A 46 -11.68 -7.96 -29.83
C SER A 46 -10.82 -9.02 -30.48
N ALA A 47 -11.16 -10.29 -30.27
CA ALA A 47 -10.54 -11.45 -30.91
C ALA A 47 -11.44 -12.69 -30.72
N GLU A 48 -11.16 -13.76 -31.42
CA GLU A 48 -11.83 -15.05 -31.20
C GLU A 48 -10.99 -15.95 -30.31
N GLY A 49 -11.60 -16.54 -29.26
CA GLY A 49 -10.97 -17.58 -28.45
C GLY A 49 -10.37 -17.09 -27.12
N PHE A 50 -10.87 -16.00 -26.55
CA PHE A 50 -10.53 -15.65 -25.15
C PHE A 50 -11.11 -16.70 -24.19
N GLU A 51 -10.33 -17.04 -23.15
CA GLU A 51 -10.70 -17.95 -22.07
C GLU A 51 -10.91 -17.18 -20.75
N ALA A 52 -11.60 -17.81 -19.82
CA ALA A 52 -11.97 -17.15 -18.54
C ALA A 52 -10.75 -16.82 -17.67
N ASP A 53 -9.67 -17.58 -17.78
CA ASP A 53 -8.41 -17.42 -17.04
C ASP A 53 -7.34 -16.61 -17.78
N ASP A 54 -7.67 -16.04 -18.93
CA ASP A 54 -6.75 -15.17 -19.65
C ASP A 54 -6.44 -13.91 -18.85
N GLU A 55 -5.19 -13.49 -18.86
CA GLU A 55 -4.74 -12.26 -18.24
C GLU A 55 -4.18 -11.32 -19.30
N ILE A 56 -4.37 -10.02 -19.07
CA ILE A 56 -3.72 -8.98 -19.87
C ILE A 56 -2.46 -8.54 -19.17
N MET A 57 -1.36 -8.51 -19.92
CA MET A 57 -0.09 -7.92 -19.49
C MET A 57 0.23 -6.71 -20.35
N LEU A 58 0.70 -5.66 -19.71
CA LEU A 58 1.04 -4.39 -20.35
C LEU A 58 2.56 -4.19 -20.25
N GLU A 59 3.26 -4.16 -21.36
CA GLU A 59 4.68 -3.77 -21.40
C GLU A 59 4.78 -2.28 -21.67
N ILE A 60 5.23 -1.55 -20.63
CA ILE A 60 5.36 -0.11 -20.65
C ILE A 60 6.84 0.20 -20.82
N HIS A 61 7.19 0.96 -21.87
CA HIS A 61 8.54 1.47 -22.02
C HIS A 61 8.78 2.57 -20.99
N TRP A 62 9.69 2.31 -20.08
CA TRP A 62 10.15 3.25 -19.09
C TRP A 62 11.37 4.00 -19.62
N GLN A 63 11.27 5.32 -19.69
CA GLN A 63 12.44 6.18 -19.77
C GLN A 63 12.78 6.65 -18.36
N GLU A 64 13.98 6.37 -17.93
CA GLU A 64 14.46 6.72 -16.60
C GLU A 64 14.30 8.23 -16.35
N SER A 65 13.43 8.61 -15.43
CA SER A 65 13.52 9.92 -14.79
C SER A 65 14.50 9.80 -13.63
N ALA A 66 15.38 10.79 -13.51
CA ALA A 66 16.50 10.85 -12.59
C ALA A 66 16.23 10.22 -11.21
N GLY A 67 16.90 9.10 -10.92
CA GLY A 67 16.86 8.37 -9.65
C GLY A 67 16.38 6.93 -9.72
N GLY A 68 16.01 6.43 -10.89
CA GLY A 68 15.47 5.08 -11.04
C GLY A 68 16.52 3.97 -11.15
N PHE A 69 16.14 2.76 -10.79
CA PHE A 69 16.95 1.54 -10.80
C PHE A 69 16.65 0.58 -11.97
N ALA A 70 15.90 1.02 -12.98
CA ALA A 70 15.70 0.22 -14.18
C ALA A 70 16.70 0.66 -15.25
N PRO A 71 17.44 -0.27 -15.89
CA PRO A 71 18.28 0.08 -17.04
C PRO A 71 17.43 0.69 -18.14
N GLU A 72 17.99 1.69 -18.83
CA GLU A 72 17.37 2.32 -19.99
C GLU A 72 16.87 1.28 -20.99
N GLY A 73 15.60 1.37 -21.40
CA GLY A 73 15.01 0.46 -22.38
C GLY A 73 14.35 -0.82 -21.80
N TYR A 74 14.30 -0.98 -20.50
CA TYR A 74 13.63 -2.16 -19.90
C TYR A 74 12.11 -2.01 -19.99
N ALA A 75 11.47 -2.85 -20.82
CA ALA A 75 10.01 -2.97 -20.85
C ALA A 75 9.56 -3.81 -19.64
N LYS A 76 8.77 -3.21 -18.76
CA LYS A 76 8.23 -3.93 -17.61
C LYS A 76 6.81 -4.40 -17.93
N GLY A 77 6.55 -5.71 -17.72
CA GLY A 77 5.22 -6.26 -17.81
C GLY A 77 4.42 -5.93 -16.54
N VAL A 78 3.31 -5.25 -16.73
CA VAL A 78 2.35 -4.92 -15.66
C VAL A 78 1.07 -5.67 -15.93
N ARG A 79 0.45 -6.21 -14.88
CA ARG A 79 -0.86 -6.87 -15.01
C ARG A 79 -1.94 -5.83 -15.30
N GLY A 80 -2.66 -5.97 -16.41
CA GLY A 80 -3.80 -5.13 -16.76
C GLY A 80 -5.02 -5.46 -15.89
N ILE A 81 -5.77 -4.44 -15.49
CA ILE A 81 -7.01 -4.60 -14.73
C ILE A 81 -8.14 -4.89 -15.71
N VAL A 82 -8.55 -6.14 -15.82
CA VAL A 82 -9.65 -6.56 -16.71
C VAL A 82 -10.98 -6.27 -16.03
N THR A 83 -11.83 -5.47 -16.69
CA THR A 83 -13.17 -5.08 -16.20
C THR A 83 -14.30 -5.86 -16.84
N VAL A 84 -14.15 -6.24 -18.13
CA VAL A 84 -15.13 -7.03 -18.86
C VAL A 84 -14.41 -8.11 -19.69
N ARG A 85 -14.97 -9.30 -19.70
CA ARG A 85 -14.44 -10.43 -20.48
C ARG A 85 -15.56 -11.22 -21.13
N SER A 86 -15.35 -11.59 -22.39
CA SER A 86 -16.17 -12.54 -23.15
C SER A 86 -15.28 -13.44 -24.01
N ALA A 87 -15.85 -14.42 -24.69
CA ALA A 87 -15.10 -15.26 -25.64
C ALA A 87 -14.58 -14.47 -26.87
N THR A 88 -15.11 -13.29 -27.13
CA THR A 88 -14.79 -12.47 -28.31
C THR A 88 -14.22 -11.10 -27.99
N SER A 89 -14.17 -10.69 -26.72
CA SER A 89 -13.58 -9.41 -26.33
C SER A 89 -13.09 -9.42 -24.90
N VAL A 90 -12.10 -8.56 -24.64
CA VAL A 90 -11.63 -8.24 -23.30
C VAL A 90 -11.51 -6.72 -23.18
N THR A 91 -12.03 -6.15 -22.09
CA THR A 91 -11.85 -4.75 -21.75
C THR A 91 -11.00 -4.65 -20.49
N PHE A 92 -9.95 -3.84 -20.55
CA PHE A 92 -9.06 -3.57 -19.41
C PHE A 92 -8.88 -2.06 -19.27
N LEU A 93 -8.45 -1.62 -18.09
CA LEU A 93 -8.19 -0.20 -17.84
C LEU A 93 -6.83 0.20 -18.41
N ALA A 94 -6.77 1.37 -19.05
CA ALA A 94 -5.52 2.00 -19.44
C ALA A 94 -4.70 2.28 -18.18
N PRO A 95 -3.37 1.95 -18.19
CA PRO A 95 -2.53 2.08 -17.01
C PRO A 95 -2.39 3.54 -16.57
N GLY A 96 -2.50 3.77 -15.26
CA GLY A 96 -2.19 5.03 -14.61
C GLY A 96 -0.75 5.08 -14.11
N HIS A 97 -0.34 6.23 -13.59
CA HIS A 97 0.98 6.46 -12.97
C HIS A 97 2.20 6.36 -13.90
N TYR A 98 2.00 6.36 -15.22
CA TYR A 98 3.07 6.29 -16.21
C TYR A 98 3.12 7.55 -17.07
N PRO A 99 4.31 7.95 -17.55
CA PRO A 99 4.41 9.01 -18.55
C PRO A 99 3.69 8.60 -19.84
N ALA A 100 3.32 9.58 -20.64
CA ALA A 100 2.75 9.34 -21.97
C ALA A 100 3.65 8.39 -22.77
N SER A 101 3.11 7.27 -23.22
CA SER A 101 3.89 6.21 -23.86
C SER A 101 3.07 5.35 -24.81
N THR A 102 3.78 4.52 -25.58
CA THR A 102 3.17 3.41 -26.31
C THR A 102 3.34 2.14 -25.50
N VAL A 103 2.23 1.49 -25.16
CA VAL A 103 2.16 0.30 -24.35
C VAL A 103 1.88 -0.90 -25.23
N ARG A 104 2.70 -1.96 -25.13
CA ARG A 104 2.40 -3.25 -25.76
C ARG A 104 1.41 -4.02 -24.90
N VAL A 105 0.39 -4.55 -25.54
CA VAL A 105 -0.65 -5.36 -24.91
C VAL A 105 -0.38 -6.83 -25.23
N LEU A 106 -0.25 -7.64 -24.20
CA LEU A 106 0.02 -9.09 -24.30
C LEU A 106 -1.12 -9.85 -23.63
N LEU A 107 -1.44 -11.00 -24.19
CA LEU A 107 -2.30 -12.01 -23.56
C LEU A 107 -1.41 -13.02 -22.85
N LEU A 108 -1.62 -13.22 -21.56
CA LEU A 108 -0.97 -14.25 -20.77
C LEU A 108 -1.95 -15.40 -20.53
N ARG A 109 -1.58 -16.59 -20.96
CA ARG A 109 -2.32 -17.84 -20.76
C ARG A 109 -1.37 -18.95 -20.33
N ARG A 110 -1.60 -19.56 -19.17
CA ARG A 110 -0.81 -20.68 -18.63
C ARG A 110 0.70 -20.42 -18.66
N GLY A 111 1.11 -19.22 -18.25
CA GLY A 111 2.52 -18.80 -18.18
C GLY A 111 3.18 -18.47 -19.51
N ARG A 112 2.46 -18.48 -20.64
CA ARG A 112 2.97 -18.10 -21.97
C ARG A 112 2.29 -16.82 -22.44
N MET A 113 3.03 -15.96 -23.14
CA MET A 113 2.56 -14.67 -23.62
C MET A 113 2.39 -14.64 -25.14
N MET A 114 1.29 -14.02 -25.60
CA MET A 114 1.01 -13.71 -26.99
C MET A 114 0.83 -12.21 -27.16
N PRO A 115 1.56 -11.53 -28.06
CA PRO A 115 1.30 -10.12 -28.37
C PRO A 115 -0.08 -9.95 -29.03
N LEU A 116 -0.88 -9.02 -28.50
CA LEU A 116 -2.14 -8.61 -29.11
C LEU A 116 -1.94 -7.38 -30.00
N GLY A 117 -1.15 -6.40 -29.55
CA GLY A 117 -0.91 -5.17 -30.26
C GLY A 117 -0.34 -4.08 -29.38
N LYS A 118 -0.64 -2.82 -29.72
CA LYS A 118 -0.17 -1.63 -29.00
C LYS A 118 -1.32 -0.65 -28.79
N ILE A 119 -1.23 0.13 -27.73
CA ILE A 119 -2.08 1.29 -27.45
C ILE A 119 -1.21 2.50 -27.10
N ARG A 120 -1.77 3.70 -27.25
CA ARG A 120 -1.14 4.92 -26.75
C ARG A 120 -1.84 5.38 -25.49
N VAL A 121 -1.08 5.73 -24.47
CA VAL A 121 -1.61 6.25 -23.21
C VAL A 121 -1.13 7.68 -22.96
N ALA A 122 -2.02 8.49 -22.41
CA ALA A 122 -1.70 9.84 -21.98
C ALA A 122 -0.81 9.82 -20.73
N ASP A 123 -0.22 10.96 -20.41
CA ASP A 123 0.55 11.12 -19.18
C ASP A 123 -0.36 10.98 -17.96
N GLY A 124 -0.11 9.95 -17.19
CA GLY A 124 -0.78 9.64 -15.93
C GLY A 124 0.14 9.76 -14.72
N THR A 125 1.36 10.30 -14.90
CA THR A 125 2.31 10.46 -13.80
C THR A 125 1.72 11.32 -12.71
N PRO A 126 1.65 10.84 -11.44
CA PRO A 126 1.16 11.63 -10.34
C PRO A 126 2.01 12.89 -10.17
N LYS A 127 1.37 14.06 -10.23
CA LYS A 127 2.03 15.36 -10.07
C LYS A 127 2.14 15.80 -8.61
N ALA A 128 1.36 15.15 -7.75
CA ALA A 128 1.29 15.42 -6.32
C ALA A 128 0.95 14.12 -5.58
N GLU A 129 1.21 14.14 -4.28
CA GLU A 129 0.74 13.10 -3.38
C GLU A 129 -0.78 12.97 -3.43
N ALA A 130 -1.27 11.76 -3.24
CA ALA A 130 -2.68 11.46 -3.31
C ALA A 130 -3.08 10.46 -2.22
N LEU A 131 -4.35 10.48 -1.87
CA LEU A 131 -4.93 9.51 -0.96
C LEU A 131 -5.30 8.24 -1.74
N TYR A 132 -4.90 7.09 -1.21
CA TYR A 132 -5.24 5.79 -1.76
C TYR A 132 -6.05 4.98 -0.76
N GLY A 133 -7.13 4.38 -1.24
CA GLY A 133 -7.90 3.38 -0.52
C GLY A 133 -7.38 1.99 -0.83
N ILE A 134 -7.23 1.17 0.19
CA ILE A 134 -6.83 -0.23 0.07
C ILE A 134 -7.97 -1.11 0.55
N SER A 135 -8.31 -2.11 -0.24
CA SER A 135 -9.31 -3.11 0.12
C SER A 135 -8.84 -4.51 -0.27
N LYS A 136 -9.42 -5.51 0.35
CA LYS A 136 -9.23 -6.91 -0.02
C LYS A 136 -10.48 -7.42 -0.73
N SER A 137 -10.28 -8.19 -1.78
CA SER A 137 -11.36 -8.98 -2.39
C SER A 137 -11.58 -10.28 -1.60
N ASP A 138 -12.69 -10.97 -1.90
CA ASP A 138 -13.00 -12.29 -1.34
C ASP A 138 -11.95 -13.36 -1.70
N THR A 139 -11.15 -13.11 -2.73
CA THR A 139 -10.06 -13.98 -3.20
C THR A 139 -8.70 -13.59 -2.63
N ASP A 140 -8.65 -12.75 -1.59
CA ASP A 140 -7.42 -12.23 -0.96
C ASP A 140 -6.50 -11.46 -1.95
N GLU A 141 -7.11 -10.74 -2.91
CA GLU A 141 -6.42 -9.79 -3.75
C GLU A 141 -6.44 -8.42 -3.09
N THR A 142 -5.38 -7.66 -3.20
CA THR A 142 -5.37 -6.25 -2.79
C THR A 142 -5.82 -5.38 -3.95
N LEU A 143 -6.81 -4.55 -3.69
CA LEU A 143 -7.34 -3.55 -4.60
C LEU A 143 -6.86 -2.18 -4.12
N ILE A 144 -6.25 -1.39 -5.01
CA ILE A 144 -5.74 -0.06 -4.70
C ILE A 144 -6.48 0.96 -5.55
N ASP A 145 -7.16 1.87 -4.88
CA ASP A 145 -7.97 2.91 -5.48
C ASP A 145 -7.40 4.30 -5.13
N ARG A 146 -7.23 5.16 -6.11
CA ARG A 146 -6.93 6.58 -5.88
C ARG A 146 -8.23 7.30 -5.55
N ILE A 147 -8.18 8.14 -4.52
CA ILE A 147 -9.30 8.95 -4.05
C ILE A 147 -9.01 10.41 -4.37
N ASP A 148 -9.91 11.05 -5.09
CA ASP A 148 -9.85 12.49 -5.36
C ASP A 148 -10.30 13.28 -4.12
N LEU A 149 -9.41 14.12 -3.58
CA LEU A 149 -9.64 14.85 -2.33
C LEU A 149 -10.69 15.96 -2.44
N SER A 150 -11.04 16.38 -3.66
CA SER A 150 -12.01 17.44 -3.90
C SER A 150 -13.41 16.91 -4.17
N THR A 151 -13.51 15.82 -4.91
CA THR A 151 -14.80 15.25 -5.36
C THR A 151 -15.18 13.98 -4.61
N GLY A 152 -14.25 13.31 -3.93
CA GLY A 152 -14.43 11.97 -3.39
C GLY A 152 -14.48 10.88 -4.45
N GLY A 153 -14.17 11.22 -5.71
CA GLY A 153 -14.16 10.26 -6.82
C GLY A 153 -13.12 9.16 -6.61
N VAL A 154 -13.49 7.93 -6.89
CA VAL A 154 -12.63 6.74 -6.69
C VAL A 154 -12.25 6.15 -8.02
N THR A 155 -10.96 5.93 -8.25
CA THR A 155 -10.43 5.34 -9.50
C THR A 155 -9.49 4.18 -9.16
N ARG A 156 -9.79 2.96 -9.65
CA ARG A 156 -8.92 1.80 -9.49
C ARG A 156 -7.59 2.02 -10.22
N VAL A 157 -6.48 1.92 -9.49
CA VAL A 157 -5.13 2.11 -10.05
C VAL A 157 -4.31 0.83 -10.07
N ALA A 158 -4.60 -0.12 -9.19
CA ALA A 158 -3.93 -1.42 -9.19
C ALA A 158 -4.79 -2.53 -8.59
N THR A 159 -4.46 -3.76 -9.00
CA THR A 159 -4.94 -4.99 -8.36
C THR A 159 -3.74 -5.92 -8.19
N LEU A 160 -3.45 -6.31 -6.96
CA LEU A 160 -2.45 -7.33 -6.66
C LEU A 160 -3.14 -8.69 -6.65
N GLY A 161 -2.51 -9.68 -7.29
CA GLY A 161 -3.12 -11.00 -7.50
C GLY A 161 -3.42 -11.78 -6.22
N ILE A 162 -4.11 -12.89 -6.37
CA ILE A 162 -4.55 -13.79 -5.30
C ILE A 162 -3.40 -14.13 -4.33
N GLY A 163 -3.69 -14.12 -3.03
CA GLY A 163 -2.71 -14.38 -1.97
C GLY A 163 -1.74 -13.22 -1.71
N ARG A 164 -2.00 -12.03 -2.25
CA ARG A 164 -1.22 -10.81 -2.02
C ARG A 164 -2.03 -9.75 -1.28
N GLY A 165 -2.84 -10.18 -0.33
CA GLY A 165 -3.60 -9.29 0.53
C GLY A 165 -2.69 -8.50 1.47
N ILE A 166 -2.51 -7.19 1.21
CA ILE A 166 -1.78 -6.29 2.09
C ILE A 166 -2.69 -5.89 3.26
N ALA A 167 -2.17 -5.97 4.45
CA ALA A 167 -2.78 -5.44 5.67
C ALA A 167 -1.78 -4.51 6.38
N CYS A 168 -2.28 -3.67 7.27
CA CYS A 168 -1.45 -2.75 8.03
C CYS A 168 -0.64 -1.84 7.09
N ALA A 169 -1.33 -1.21 6.13
CA ALA A 169 -0.69 -0.48 5.05
C ALA A 169 -0.22 0.91 5.50
N VAL A 170 0.94 1.31 4.99
CA VAL A 170 1.54 2.64 5.20
C VAL A 170 2.04 3.18 3.87
N GLY A 171 1.63 4.37 3.52
CA GLY A 171 2.20 5.12 2.42
C GLY A 171 3.51 5.79 2.84
N LEU A 172 4.40 5.98 1.90
CA LEU A 172 5.60 6.77 2.12
C LEU A 172 5.49 8.05 1.29
N PRO A 173 5.18 9.20 1.92
CA PRO A 173 5.15 10.48 1.24
C PRO A 173 6.45 10.77 0.51
N GLY A 174 6.38 11.40 -0.66
CA GLY A 174 7.56 11.66 -1.49
C GLY A 174 8.10 10.46 -2.27
N SER A 175 7.55 9.27 -2.09
CA SER A 175 7.79 8.09 -2.93
C SER A 175 6.47 7.46 -3.36
N GLY A 176 6.44 6.80 -4.51
CA GLY A 176 5.25 6.09 -4.98
C GLY A 176 5.01 4.74 -4.26
N TRP A 177 5.56 4.51 -3.08
CA TRP A 177 5.48 3.22 -2.40
C TRP A 177 4.40 3.16 -1.32
N ILE A 178 3.63 2.07 -1.35
CA ILE A 178 2.78 1.61 -0.26
C ILE A 178 3.41 0.34 0.31
N TYR A 179 3.64 0.31 1.62
CA TYR A 179 4.17 -0.84 2.33
C TYR A 179 3.10 -1.46 3.21
N GLY A 180 3.22 -2.76 3.47
CA GLY A 180 2.31 -3.46 4.37
C GLY A 180 2.80 -4.86 4.69
N VAL A 181 1.99 -5.61 5.42
CA VAL A 181 2.24 -7.01 5.74
C VAL A 181 1.37 -7.88 4.85
N CYS A 182 1.98 -8.82 4.16
CA CYS A 182 1.30 -9.83 3.35
C CYS A 182 1.76 -11.22 3.79
N SER A 183 0.83 -12.04 4.26
CA SER A 183 1.11 -13.43 4.68
C SER A 183 2.31 -13.57 5.63
N GLY A 184 2.47 -12.62 6.57
CA GLY A 184 3.57 -12.62 7.55
C GLY A 184 4.93 -12.21 6.97
N SER A 185 4.96 -11.59 5.80
CA SER A 185 6.14 -10.97 5.20
C SER A 185 5.89 -9.49 4.93
N MET A 186 6.94 -8.67 4.95
CA MET A 186 6.81 -7.30 4.48
C MET A 186 6.69 -7.28 2.97
N ALA A 187 5.68 -6.62 2.49
CA ALA A 187 5.45 -6.37 1.09
C ALA A 187 5.42 -4.87 0.79
N GLY A 188 5.73 -4.50 -0.43
CA GLY A 188 5.58 -3.15 -0.92
C GLY A 188 5.04 -3.13 -2.34
N PHE A 189 4.29 -2.09 -2.63
CA PHE A 189 3.77 -1.82 -3.95
C PHE A 189 4.20 -0.44 -4.42
N ASP A 190 4.92 -0.40 -5.53
CA ASP A 190 5.32 0.83 -6.21
C ASP A 190 4.20 1.28 -7.15
N LEU A 191 3.48 2.32 -6.76
CA LEU A 191 2.40 2.92 -7.54
C LEU A 191 2.88 3.44 -8.91
N THR A 192 4.10 3.96 -8.96
CA THR A 192 4.68 4.53 -10.17
C THR A 192 5.01 3.45 -11.19
N MET A 193 5.58 2.34 -10.73
CA MET A 193 5.99 1.22 -11.59
C MET A 193 4.96 0.09 -11.63
N ASN A 194 3.86 0.20 -10.87
CA ASN A 194 2.88 -0.86 -10.68
C ASN A 194 3.57 -2.20 -10.34
N TYR A 195 4.46 -2.14 -9.36
CA TYR A 195 5.36 -3.24 -9.04
C TYR A 195 5.18 -3.68 -7.60
N TYR A 196 4.91 -4.96 -7.42
CA TYR A 196 4.88 -5.62 -6.12
C TYR A 196 6.23 -6.26 -5.82
N ASP A 197 6.73 -6.04 -4.61
CA ASP A 197 7.94 -6.66 -4.09
C ASP A 197 7.65 -7.31 -2.73
N ASP A 198 8.08 -8.56 -2.57
CA ASP A 198 8.15 -9.24 -1.29
C ASP A 198 9.60 -9.12 -0.77
N PHE A 199 9.78 -8.34 0.26
CA PHE A 199 11.11 -8.07 0.80
C PHE A 199 11.71 -9.21 1.62
N GLY A 200 10.98 -10.33 1.77
CA GLY A 200 11.48 -11.53 2.45
C GLY A 200 11.63 -11.42 3.95
N TYR A 201 11.17 -10.34 4.58
CA TYR A 201 11.17 -10.21 6.04
C TYR A 201 10.08 -11.09 6.64
N ARG A 202 10.48 -12.28 7.11
CA ARG A 202 9.57 -13.26 7.70
C ARG A 202 9.11 -12.84 9.10
N ASN A 203 7.97 -13.41 9.55
CA ASN A 203 7.37 -13.14 10.84
C ASN A 203 7.03 -11.66 11.06
N SER A 204 6.73 -10.96 9.98
CA SER A 204 6.28 -9.57 10.00
C SER A 204 4.89 -9.48 10.62
N LEU A 205 4.71 -8.57 11.56
CA LEU A 205 3.46 -8.34 12.28
C LEU A 205 2.80 -7.05 11.85
N LEU A 206 3.54 -5.94 11.90
CA LEU A 206 3.03 -4.59 11.67
C LEU A 206 4.03 -3.77 10.86
N THR A 207 3.51 -2.89 10.01
CA THR A 207 4.27 -1.77 9.44
C THR A 207 3.86 -0.47 10.09
N GLY A 208 4.67 0.58 9.94
CA GLY A 208 4.34 1.87 10.52
C GLY A 208 5.21 3.00 9.98
N HIS A 209 4.77 4.22 10.25
CA HIS A 209 5.46 5.42 9.88
C HIS A 209 6.62 5.71 10.85
N ILE A 210 7.82 5.90 10.31
CA ILE A 210 9.02 6.29 11.07
C ILE A 210 9.37 7.76 10.78
N SER A 211 9.36 8.14 9.51
CA SER A 211 9.62 9.51 9.03
C SER A 211 9.11 9.63 7.59
N ASP A 212 9.11 10.83 7.04
CA ASP A 212 8.70 11.11 5.65
C ASP A 212 9.49 10.32 4.59
N SER A 213 10.64 9.76 4.96
CA SER A 213 11.50 8.99 4.05
C SER A 213 11.71 7.54 4.47
N SER A 214 11.06 7.06 5.53
CA SER A 214 11.27 5.71 6.03
C SER A 214 10.05 5.10 6.69
N VAL A 215 9.85 3.82 6.45
CA VAL A 215 8.84 2.98 7.12
C VAL A 215 9.53 2.02 8.07
N GLY A 216 8.82 1.63 9.11
CA GLY A 216 9.25 0.62 10.06
C GLY A 216 8.49 -0.68 9.86
N LEU A 217 9.14 -1.76 10.21
CA LEU A 217 8.59 -3.10 10.27
C LEU A 217 8.82 -3.68 11.66
N ILE A 218 7.74 -4.06 12.32
CA ILE A 218 7.82 -4.87 13.54
C ILE A 218 7.67 -6.33 13.15
N SER A 219 8.68 -7.13 13.47
CA SER A 219 8.67 -8.58 13.31
C SER A 219 8.88 -9.28 14.65
N ARG A 220 8.47 -10.54 14.73
CA ARG A 220 8.67 -11.41 15.90
C ARG A 220 9.80 -12.40 15.62
N ASP A 221 10.77 -12.46 16.50
CA ASP A 221 11.80 -13.48 16.48
C ASP A 221 12.10 -13.97 17.90
N ALA A 222 11.95 -15.28 18.13
CA ALA A 222 12.27 -15.97 19.38
C ALA A 222 11.78 -15.25 20.66
N GLY A 223 10.53 -14.77 20.68
CA GLY A 223 9.94 -14.04 21.83
C GLY A 223 10.36 -12.58 21.94
N ARG A 224 10.98 -12.04 20.89
CA ARG A 224 11.37 -10.62 20.81
C ARG A 224 10.60 -9.94 19.70
N LEU A 225 10.20 -8.69 19.92
CA LEU A 225 9.80 -7.78 18.86
C LEU A 225 11.04 -7.05 18.34
N THR A 226 11.20 -7.00 17.04
CA THR A 226 12.32 -6.31 16.39
C THR A 226 11.77 -5.27 15.43
N LEU A 227 12.23 -4.02 15.57
CA LEU A 227 12.01 -2.96 14.61
C LEU A 227 13.11 -2.97 13.57
N THR A 228 12.76 -3.13 12.33
CA THR A 228 13.61 -2.89 11.17
C THR A 228 13.09 -1.67 10.43
N THR A 229 13.97 -0.73 10.08
CA THR A 229 13.59 0.44 9.29
C THR A 229 14.01 0.29 7.84
N ARG A 230 13.17 0.75 6.92
CA ARG A 230 13.45 0.78 5.48
C ARG A 230 13.31 2.20 4.97
N SER A 231 14.36 2.70 4.33
CA SER A 231 14.35 3.99 3.65
C SER A 231 13.91 3.84 2.20
N ALA A 232 13.23 4.85 1.65
CA ALA A 232 12.94 4.99 0.24
C ALA A 232 14.19 4.92 -0.65
N THR A 233 15.33 5.40 -0.14
CA THR A 233 16.61 5.48 -0.88
C THR A 233 17.45 4.20 -0.82
N ARG A 234 16.93 3.07 -0.34
CA ARG A 234 17.65 1.78 -0.20
C ARG A 234 18.94 1.82 0.63
N SER A 235 19.18 2.86 1.41
CA SER A 235 20.30 2.85 2.35
C SER A 235 20.16 1.69 3.33
N PRO A 236 21.26 1.03 3.74
CA PRO A 236 21.19 -0.02 4.73
C PRO A 236 20.50 0.51 5.99
N SER A 237 19.57 -0.28 6.50
CA SER A 237 18.86 0.06 7.72
C SER A 237 19.84 0.29 8.88
N PRO A 238 19.57 1.25 9.74
CA PRO A 238 20.28 1.33 11.02
C PRO A 238 20.11 0.01 11.77
N VAL A 239 20.98 -0.21 12.75
CA VAL A 239 20.98 -1.42 13.58
C VAL A 239 19.55 -1.68 14.09
N PRO A 240 19.01 -2.89 13.91
CA PRO A 240 17.68 -3.23 14.39
C PRO A 240 17.57 -3.01 15.90
N VAL A 241 16.49 -2.38 16.32
CA VAL A 241 16.16 -2.22 17.75
C VAL A 241 15.25 -3.38 18.14
N SER A 242 15.55 -4.04 19.25
CA SER A 242 14.77 -5.18 19.72
C SER A 242 14.29 -4.97 21.16
N TRP A 243 13.07 -5.44 21.43
CA TRP A 243 12.46 -5.44 22.76
C TRP A 243 12.13 -6.85 23.21
N GLN A 244 12.36 -7.12 24.48
CA GLN A 244 11.78 -8.28 25.14
C GLN A 244 10.32 -7.92 25.48
N VAL A 245 9.38 -8.55 24.83
CA VAL A 245 7.94 -8.34 25.04
C VAL A 245 7.31 -9.69 25.33
N PRO A 246 6.51 -9.82 26.39
CA PRO A 246 5.81 -11.06 26.70
C PRO A 246 4.96 -11.54 25.51
N ASP A 247 4.91 -12.85 25.32
CA ASP A 247 4.17 -13.46 24.20
C ASP A 247 2.68 -13.10 24.24
N GLU A 248 2.11 -12.94 25.41
CA GLU A 248 0.73 -12.53 25.63
C GLU A 248 0.46 -11.15 25.03
N VAL A 249 1.40 -10.21 25.18
CA VAL A 249 1.30 -8.86 24.61
C VAL A 249 1.42 -8.94 23.10
N VAL A 250 2.32 -9.77 22.57
CA VAL A 250 2.47 -9.94 21.12
C VAL A 250 1.20 -10.47 20.46
N GLN A 251 0.52 -11.42 21.14
CA GLN A 251 -0.72 -12.01 20.64
C GLN A 251 -1.91 -11.04 20.66
N THR A 252 -1.84 -9.99 21.48
CA THR A 252 -2.89 -8.97 21.58
C THR A 252 -2.64 -7.74 20.71
N LEU A 253 -1.53 -7.67 19.98
CA LEU A 253 -1.28 -6.53 19.08
C LEU A 253 -2.42 -6.36 18.07
N ALA A 254 -2.96 -5.17 17.98
CA ALA A 254 -3.92 -4.83 16.94
C ALA A 254 -3.19 -4.75 15.59
N VAL A 255 -3.78 -5.36 14.55
CA VAL A 255 -3.22 -5.35 13.19
C VAL A 255 -3.54 -4.02 12.53
N GLN A 256 -2.72 -3.03 12.79
CA GLN A 256 -2.82 -1.67 12.25
C GLN A 256 -1.46 -0.98 12.27
N PRO A 257 -1.26 0.06 11.46
CA PRO A 257 0.00 0.78 11.42
C PRO A 257 0.40 1.34 12.79
N PHE A 258 1.68 1.31 13.10
CA PHE A 258 2.25 2.05 14.23
C PHE A 258 2.83 3.38 13.76
N VAL A 259 3.00 4.31 14.68
CA VAL A 259 3.69 5.58 14.41
C VAL A 259 4.83 5.79 15.39
N ARG A 260 5.89 6.45 14.91
CA ARG A 260 7.00 6.89 15.74
C ARG A 260 6.83 8.35 16.13
N VAL A 261 6.99 8.62 17.43
CA VAL A 261 7.00 9.98 17.97
C VAL A 261 8.22 10.12 18.85
N GLY A 262 9.18 10.92 18.42
CA GLY A 262 10.49 11.00 19.08
C GLY A 262 11.21 9.66 19.10
N SER A 263 11.48 9.11 20.30
CA SER A 263 12.11 7.79 20.51
C SER A 263 11.09 6.67 20.72
N ASP A 264 9.80 6.97 20.78
CA ASP A 264 8.78 6.00 21.14
C ASP A 264 7.96 5.55 19.93
N LEU A 265 7.51 4.28 19.95
CA LEU A 265 6.55 3.75 18.99
C LEU A 265 5.19 3.62 19.67
N LEU A 266 4.18 4.21 19.07
CA LEU A 266 2.79 4.08 19.49
C LEU A 266 2.13 2.94 18.72
N LEU A 267 1.61 1.97 19.44
CA LEU A 267 0.88 0.81 18.94
C LEU A 267 -0.45 0.72 19.69
N ALA A 268 -1.32 -0.16 19.25
CA ALA A 268 -2.49 -0.55 20.01
C ALA A 268 -2.49 -2.05 20.28
N GLN A 269 -3.08 -2.45 21.40
CA GLN A 269 -3.36 -3.84 21.73
C GLN A 269 -4.86 -4.04 21.92
N ARG A 270 -5.34 -5.25 21.66
CA ARG A 270 -6.70 -5.66 21.91
C ARG A 270 -6.76 -6.53 23.16
N ASN A 271 -7.53 -6.13 24.14
CA ASN A 271 -7.75 -6.87 25.37
C ASN A 271 -8.64 -8.09 25.16
N ALA A 272 -8.69 -8.99 26.12
CA ALA A 272 -9.50 -10.21 26.08
C ALA A 272 -11.02 -9.93 26.03
N ASP A 273 -11.45 -8.78 26.53
CA ASP A 273 -12.85 -8.29 26.45
C ASP A 273 -13.20 -7.65 25.11
N GLY A 274 -12.24 -7.59 24.16
CA GLY A 274 -12.40 -7.00 22.86
C GLY A 274 -12.11 -5.51 22.80
N THR A 275 -11.88 -4.83 23.91
CA THR A 275 -11.51 -3.42 23.96
C THR A 275 -10.06 -3.21 23.51
N CYS A 276 -9.73 -1.99 23.11
CA CYS A 276 -8.38 -1.58 22.72
C CYS A 276 -7.73 -0.71 23.79
N ALA A 277 -6.41 -0.83 23.92
CA ALA A 277 -5.60 0.00 24.82
C ALA A 277 -4.30 0.43 24.11
N PRO A 278 -3.70 1.58 24.49
CA PRO A 278 -2.40 1.98 23.97
C PRO A 278 -1.30 1.06 24.44
N LEU A 279 -0.31 0.84 23.55
CA LEU A 279 0.95 0.19 23.87
C LEU A 279 2.09 1.06 23.38
N VAL A 280 3.04 1.38 24.25
CA VAL A 280 4.22 2.16 23.91
C VAL A 280 5.46 1.27 23.96
N LEU A 281 6.21 1.23 22.86
CA LEU A 281 7.54 0.63 22.83
C LEU A 281 8.60 1.75 22.83
N ARG A 282 9.37 1.85 23.90
CA ARG A 282 10.44 2.84 24.05
C ARG A 282 11.75 2.30 23.51
N VAL A 283 12.37 2.99 22.56
CA VAL A 283 13.63 2.56 21.93
C VAL A 283 14.76 2.37 22.95
N TYR A 284 14.74 3.14 24.06
CA TYR A 284 15.74 3.04 25.14
C TYR A 284 15.14 2.57 26.47
N GLY A 285 13.96 1.94 26.39
CA GLY A 285 13.22 1.55 27.60
C GLY A 285 12.44 0.29 27.50
N GLY A 286 11.66 -0.29 27.84
CA GLY A 286 10.80 -1.47 27.66
C GLY A 286 9.48 -1.12 26.96
N ALA A 287 8.62 -2.10 26.87
CA ALA A 287 7.22 -1.94 26.54
C ALA A 287 6.44 -1.52 27.79
N GLY A 288 5.49 -0.59 27.64
CA GLY A 288 4.58 -0.20 28.73
C GLY A 288 3.17 0.02 28.18
N PRO A 289 2.13 -0.44 28.89
CA PRO A 289 0.77 -0.10 28.56
C PRO A 289 0.53 1.39 28.88
N GLY A 290 -0.35 2.02 28.10
CA GLY A 290 -0.92 3.32 28.46
C GLY A 290 -2.21 3.18 29.22
N GLU A 291 -2.89 4.31 29.46
CA GLU A 291 -4.19 4.36 30.14
C GLU A 291 -5.24 3.57 29.35
N ALA A 292 -5.90 2.64 29.99
CA ALA A 292 -7.00 1.90 29.38
C ALA A 292 -8.27 2.77 29.35
N VAL A 293 -8.85 2.92 28.15
CA VAL A 293 -10.03 3.79 27.94
C VAL A 293 -11.26 3.04 27.42
N GLY A 294 -11.24 1.71 27.39
CA GLY A 294 -12.40 0.90 26.96
C GLY A 294 -12.87 1.19 25.55
N ALA A 295 -11.94 1.38 24.62
CA ALA A 295 -12.23 1.72 23.23
C ALA A 295 -12.59 0.51 22.38
N ASP A 296 -13.53 0.65 21.44
CA ASP A 296 -13.87 -0.37 20.44
C ASP A 296 -12.76 -0.51 19.38
N ALA A 297 -12.14 0.61 19.03
CA ALA A 297 -10.97 0.67 18.16
C ALA A 297 -10.02 1.79 18.60
N MET A 298 -8.73 1.62 18.34
CA MET A 298 -7.70 2.58 18.72
C MET A 298 -6.58 2.54 17.68
N ILE A 299 -6.37 3.63 16.95
CA ILE A 299 -5.38 3.71 15.87
C ILE A 299 -4.43 4.86 16.17
N PRO A 300 -3.11 4.59 16.27
CA PRO A 300 -2.14 5.65 16.54
C PRO A 300 -1.98 6.57 15.33
N PHE A 301 -1.71 7.85 15.61
CA PHE A 301 -1.33 8.85 14.61
C PHE A 301 -0.25 9.77 15.16
N TRP A 302 0.45 10.47 14.27
CA TRP A 302 1.32 11.57 14.65
C TRP A 302 0.70 12.93 14.26
N THR A 303 1.12 13.97 14.95
CA THR A 303 0.68 15.35 14.70
C THR A 303 1.76 16.31 15.16
N VAL A 304 1.49 17.59 15.04
CA VAL A 304 2.30 18.66 15.63
C VAL A 304 1.44 19.50 16.54
N VAL A 305 2.03 19.94 17.63
CA VAL A 305 1.41 20.83 18.62
C VAL A 305 2.36 21.95 18.98
N ALA A 306 1.84 23.06 19.48
CA ALA A 306 2.67 24.11 20.05
C ALA A 306 3.46 23.55 21.26
N SER A 307 4.74 23.89 21.34
CA SER A 307 5.56 23.53 22.50
C SER A 307 5.02 24.23 23.76
N ALA A 308 5.02 23.53 24.89
CA ALA A 308 4.60 24.14 26.17
C ALA A 308 5.55 25.24 26.62
N ASP A 309 6.85 25.11 26.32
CA ASP A 309 7.87 26.09 26.72
C ASP A 309 8.07 27.20 25.69
N GLU A 310 7.78 26.96 24.44
CA GLU A 310 7.95 27.90 23.32
C GLU A 310 6.69 27.85 22.43
N PRO A 311 5.64 28.60 22.69
CA PRO A 311 4.35 28.51 21.97
C PRO A 311 4.42 28.74 20.45
N ASP A 312 5.43 29.48 19.98
CA ASP A 312 5.67 29.71 18.54
C ASP A 312 6.40 28.53 17.85
N ARG A 313 6.87 27.55 18.61
CA ARG A 313 7.55 26.37 18.12
C ARG A 313 6.63 25.18 18.07
N MET A 314 6.47 24.59 16.90
CA MET A 314 5.74 23.34 16.74
C MET A 314 6.66 22.15 17.03
N VAL A 315 6.15 21.18 17.79
CA VAL A 315 6.83 19.93 18.12
C VAL A 315 5.97 18.74 17.71
N GLN A 316 6.63 17.65 17.30
CA GLN A 316 5.94 16.42 16.99
C GLN A 316 5.29 15.83 18.25
N ALA A 317 4.03 15.47 18.15
CA ALA A 317 3.25 14.79 19.18
C ALA A 317 2.63 13.52 18.62
N GLY A 318 2.28 12.61 19.51
CA GLY A 318 1.51 11.43 19.18
C GLY A 318 0.10 11.47 19.73
N GLY A 319 -0.76 10.67 19.15
CA GLY A 319 -2.13 10.53 19.62
C GLY A 319 -2.75 9.23 19.11
N TYR A 320 -4.01 9.06 19.48
CA TYR A 320 -4.82 7.94 19.00
C TYR A 320 -6.20 8.45 18.55
N ALA A 321 -6.65 7.87 17.43
CA ALA A 321 -8.06 7.87 17.08
C ALA A 321 -8.75 6.82 17.94
N VAL A 322 -9.47 7.25 18.95
CA VAL A 322 -10.13 6.41 19.96
C VAL A 322 -11.60 6.31 19.62
N SER A 323 -12.08 5.13 19.27
CA SER A 323 -13.48 4.89 18.94
C SER A 323 -14.21 4.25 20.09
N ALA A 324 -15.32 4.84 20.51
CA ALA A 324 -16.22 4.30 21.53
C ALA A 324 -17.66 4.81 21.31
N GLY A 325 -18.63 3.93 21.46
CA GLY A 325 -20.05 4.30 21.40
C GLY A 325 -20.48 4.94 20.06
N GLY A 326 -19.93 4.49 18.94
CA GLY A 326 -20.27 4.98 17.61
C GLY A 326 -19.65 6.35 17.23
N LYS A 327 -18.65 6.78 17.96
CA LYS A 327 -17.88 8.01 17.69
C LYS A 327 -16.39 7.75 17.78
N THR A 328 -15.60 8.52 17.06
CA THR A 328 -14.14 8.52 17.11
C THR A 328 -13.63 9.86 17.53
N GLN A 329 -12.76 9.90 18.53
CA GLN A 329 -12.05 11.09 19.01
C GLN A 329 -10.58 11.01 18.63
N LEU A 330 -10.04 12.07 18.03
CA LEU A 330 -8.59 12.27 17.93
C LEU A 330 -8.09 12.85 19.25
N ARG A 331 -7.32 12.06 19.99
CA ARG A 331 -6.81 12.46 21.32
C ARG A 331 -5.28 12.42 21.34
N LEU A 332 -4.70 13.48 21.85
CA LEU A 332 -3.26 13.51 22.14
C LEU A 332 -2.93 12.47 23.21
N PHE A 333 -1.72 11.95 23.16
CA PHE A 333 -1.24 10.93 24.10
C PHE A 333 0.18 11.24 24.56
N ASN A 334 0.38 11.28 25.88
CA ASN A 334 1.64 11.59 26.53
C ASN A 334 2.52 10.32 26.64
N ALA A 335 3.14 9.92 25.55
CA ALA A 335 3.97 8.71 25.50
C ALA A 335 5.23 8.81 26.40
N ALA A 336 5.85 9.99 26.45
CA ALA A 336 7.08 10.22 27.22
C ALA A 336 6.84 10.40 28.72
N GLY A 337 5.59 10.65 29.12
CA GLY A 337 5.19 10.89 30.51
C GLY A 337 4.47 9.71 31.15
N ASP A 338 3.28 10.00 31.64
CA ASP A 338 2.42 9.09 32.40
C ASP A 338 1.62 8.08 31.55
N GLY A 339 1.69 8.19 30.22
CA GLY A 339 0.89 7.36 29.31
C GLY A 339 -0.59 7.70 29.34
N ALA A 340 -0.95 8.91 29.72
CA ALA A 340 -2.33 9.38 29.79
C ALA A 340 -2.77 10.08 28.50
N PHE A 341 -4.08 10.10 28.28
CA PHE A 341 -4.69 10.88 27.21
C PHE A 341 -4.82 12.35 27.62
N GLY A 342 -4.42 13.22 26.69
CA GLY A 342 -4.55 14.66 26.81
C GLY A 342 -5.75 15.23 26.07
N GLU A 343 -5.53 16.38 25.43
CA GLU A 343 -6.54 17.13 24.67
C GLU A 343 -7.20 16.28 23.57
N THR A 344 -8.52 16.46 23.42
CA THR A 344 -9.26 15.97 22.25
C THR A 344 -9.20 17.03 21.16
N LEU A 345 -8.57 16.69 20.04
CA LEU A 345 -8.39 17.59 18.90
C LEU A 345 -9.66 17.68 18.04
N ALA A 346 -10.34 16.55 17.83
CA ALA A 346 -11.55 16.47 17.02
C ALA A 346 -12.41 15.28 17.44
N GLU A 347 -13.70 15.32 17.09
CA GLU A 347 -14.64 14.21 17.23
C GLU A 347 -15.39 14.04 15.91
N VAL A 348 -15.51 12.79 15.43
CA VAL A 348 -16.23 12.41 14.21
C VAL A 348 -17.17 11.23 14.48
N PRO A 349 -18.25 11.07 13.71
CA PRO A 349 -19.12 9.90 13.81
C PRO A 349 -18.44 8.63 13.29
N GLY A 350 -18.82 7.48 13.84
CA GLY A 350 -18.39 6.16 13.40
C GLY A 350 -17.14 5.62 14.12
N THR A 351 -16.81 4.38 13.82
CA THR A 351 -15.62 3.68 14.31
C THR A 351 -14.49 3.82 13.31
N ALA A 352 -13.31 4.28 13.76
CA ALA A 352 -12.14 4.41 12.90
C ALA A 352 -11.65 3.04 12.41
N LEU A 353 -11.43 2.92 11.12
CA LEU A 353 -10.85 1.76 10.46
C LEU A 353 -9.38 2.00 10.09
N SER A 354 -9.04 3.22 9.71
CA SER A 354 -7.69 3.59 9.29
C SER A 354 -7.44 5.09 9.49
N VAL A 355 -6.18 5.44 9.72
CA VAL A 355 -5.71 6.83 9.85
C VAL A 355 -4.45 6.98 9.02
N THR A 356 -4.32 8.12 8.34
CA THR A 356 -3.08 8.53 7.68
C THR A 356 -2.92 10.05 7.75
N GLU A 357 -1.68 10.52 7.78
CA GLU A 357 -1.36 11.92 7.93
C GLU A 357 -0.67 12.45 6.68
N TYR A 358 -0.86 13.73 6.41
CA TYR A 358 -0.27 14.41 5.28
C TYR A 358 -0.06 15.90 5.53
N ALA A 359 1.13 16.38 5.25
CA ALA A 359 1.47 17.78 5.27
C ALA A 359 1.57 18.32 3.83
N PRO A 360 0.49 18.83 3.23
CA PRO A 360 0.51 19.34 1.86
C PRO A 360 1.42 20.56 1.70
N ASP A 361 1.57 21.34 2.75
CA ASP A 361 2.45 22.50 2.83
C ASP A 361 2.89 22.76 4.28
N LYS A 362 3.68 23.80 4.49
CA LYS A 362 4.18 24.21 5.84
C LYS A 362 3.08 24.75 6.78
N ASP A 363 1.94 25.09 6.25
CA ASP A 363 0.84 25.76 6.97
C ASP A 363 -0.35 24.81 7.17
N SER A 364 -0.20 23.52 6.84
CA SER A 364 -1.25 22.51 6.95
C SER A 364 -0.69 21.15 7.32
N LEU A 365 -1.32 20.49 8.29
CA LEU A 365 -1.11 19.08 8.60
C LEU A 365 -2.47 18.42 8.71
N GLU A 366 -2.84 17.66 7.72
CA GLU A 366 -4.13 16.98 7.64
C GLU A 366 -4.03 15.54 8.16
N ILE A 367 -4.96 15.17 9.04
CA ILE A 367 -5.16 13.82 9.54
C ILE A 367 -6.44 13.30 8.88
N TYR A 368 -6.31 12.26 8.08
CA TYR A 368 -7.40 11.59 7.38
C TYR A 368 -7.84 10.37 8.17
N LEU A 369 -9.14 10.28 8.47
CA LEU A 369 -9.75 9.18 9.19
C LEU A 369 -10.79 8.49 8.32
N LEU A 370 -10.60 7.23 8.01
CA LEU A 370 -11.64 6.38 7.47
C LEU A 370 -12.46 5.83 8.62
N CYS A 371 -13.74 6.22 8.70
CA CYS A 371 -14.64 5.77 9.75
C CYS A 371 -15.85 5.04 9.14
N GLU A 372 -16.36 4.04 9.85
CA GLU A 372 -17.58 3.31 9.50
C GLU A 372 -18.70 3.63 10.51
N ALA A 373 -19.85 4.08 10.00
CA ALA A 373 -21.07 4.32 10.75
C ALA A 373 -22.26 3.80 9.94
N ASP A 374 -23.14 3.02 10.56
CA ASP A 374 -24.34 2.46 9.93
C ASP A 374 -24.08 1.70 8.63
N GLY A 375 -22.91 1.00 8.54
CA GLY A 375 -22.46 0.25 7.38
C GLY A 375 -21.92 1.12 6.23
N MET A 376 -21.82 2.42 6.42
CA MET A 376 -21.25 3.36 5.45
C MET A 376 -19.87 3.81 5.90
N ARG A 377 -18.92 3.88 4.97
CA ARG A 377 -17.56 4.36 5.22
C ARG A 377 -17.36 5.76 4.66
N ARG A 378 -16.88 6.65 5.51
CA ARG A 378 -16.59 8.05 5.17
C ARG A 378 -15.20 8.43 5.60
N ILE A 379 -14.61 9.39 4.89
CA ILE A 379 -13.30 9.94 5.23
C ILE A 379 -13.51 11.34 5.81
N HIS A 380 -13.12 11.47 7.07
CA HIS A 380 -13.07 12.75 7.78
C HIS A 380 -11.63 13.27 7.78
N VAL A 381 -11.47 14.57 7.66
CA VAL A 381 -10.17 15.24 7.60
C VAL A 381 -10.12 16.30 8.68
N TYR A 382 -9.11 16.25 9.51
CA TYR A 382 -8.80 17.27 10.49
C TYR A 382 -7.46 17.95 10.19
N ASP A 383 -7.46 19.25 9.95
CA ASP A 383 -6.22 20.04 9.81
C ASP A 383 -5.76 20.48 11.20
N ALA A 384 -4.66 19.91 11.66
CA ALA A 384 -4.14 20.13 13.01
C ALA A 384 -3.61 21.56 13.22
N LEU A 385 -3.09 22.22 12.19
CA LEU A 385 -2.57 23.58 12.25
C LEU A 385 -3.68 24.62 12.19
N LYS A 386 -4.67 24.42 11.32
CA LYS A 386 -5.81 25.33 11.15
C LYS A 386 -6.94 25.05 12.15
N LYS A 387 -6.90 23.90 12.84
CA LYS A 387 -7.96 23.40 13.74
C LYS A 387 -9.33 23.35 13.05
N THR A 388 -9.36 22.91 11.80
CA THR A 388 -10.57 22.82 10.98
C THR A 388 -10.86 21.36 10.63
N GLN A 389 -12.14 21.06 10.45
CA GLN A 389 -12.62 19.71 10.13
C GLN A 389 -13.52 19.75 8.89
N ARG A 390 -13.38 18.73 8.03
CA ARG A 390 -14.25 18.51 6.88
C ARG A 390 -14.46 17.00 6.66
N THR A 391 -15.45 16.66 5.86
CA THR A 391 -15.69 15.28 5.40
C THR A 391 -15.57 15.27 3.88
N LEU A 392 -14.84 14.30 3.32
CA LEU A 392 -14.81 14.12 1.87
C LEU A 392 -16.19 13.70 1.36
N PRO A 393 -16.61 14.19 0.19
CA PRO A 393 -17.86 13.73 -0.43
C PRO A 393 -17.75 12.25 -0.81
N GLY A 394 -18.87 11.51 -0.76
CA GLY A 394 -18.97 10.12 -1.18
C GLY A 394 -18.87 9.09 -0.05
N GLU A 395 -18.92 7.85 -0.47
CA GLU A 395 -18.77 6.65 0.36
C GLU A 395 -17.63 5.80 -0.20
N PHE A 396 -16.89 5.15 0.69
CA PHE A 396 -15.65 4.46 0.31
C PHE A 396 -15.72 2.97 0.63
N GLY A 397 -15.37 2.12 -0.34
CA GLY A 397 -15.34 0.66 -0.18
C GLY A 397 -14.07 0.12 0.46
N CYS A 398 -13.05 0.96 0.68
CA CYS A 398 -11.76 0.53 1.22
C CYS A 398 -11.82 0.20 2.72
N SER A 399 -10.89 -0.61 3.18
CA SER A 399 -10.69 -0.93 4.61
C SER A 399 -9.53 -0.14 5.24
N GLU A 400 -8.62 0.35 4.42
CA GLU A 400 -7.48 1.15 4.85
C GLU A 400 -7.28 2.32 3.88
N ILE A 401 -6.69 3.40 4.37
CA ILE A 401 -6.28 4.56 3.58
C ILE A 401 -4.82 4.88 3.85
N VAL A 402 -4.10 5.29 2.79
CA VAL A 402 -2.70 5.72 2.89
C VAL A 402 -2.45 6.92 2.00
N MET A 403 -1.50 7.76 2.40
CA MET A 403 -1.02 8.86 1.58
C MET A 403 0.28 8.42 0.90
N ALA A 404 0.36 8.55 -0.43
CA ALA A 404 1.55 8.27 -1.23
C ALA A 404 1.59 9.15 -2.48
N LYS A 405 2.73 9.17 -3.20
CA LYS A 405 2.90 10.00 -4.39
C LYS A 405 2.58 9.26 -5.67
#